data_5bfd9fe18a0222460b8bbe6d11bec6db
#
_entry.id   5bfd9fe18a0222460b8bbe6d11bec6db
#
_cell.length_a   1.000
_cell.length_b   1.000
_cell.length_c   1.000
_cell.angle_alpha   90.00
_cell.angle_beta   90.00
_cell.angle_gamma   90.00
#
_symmetry.space_group_name_H-M   'P 1'
#
loop_
_entity.id
_entity.type
_entity.pdbx_description
1 polymer ?
#
loop_
_entity_poly.entity_id
_entity_poly.type
_entity_poly.pdbx_seq_one_letter_code
_entity_poly.pdbx_strand_id
1 'polypeptide(L)'
;MIRKIAYTFFSFLICCNVSLAWGQTFAFRGTVLDEQTHKALDYATIQLFVEKQFAYGGITDANGHFELLHIHPGTYRIIISYLGYDSTEKEIKVVGNTSDIFYLKPSNMALNEVVVTASESKRATSASIVDRTAMKHLQPSSFSDLMELVPGGKSADPQMGQANLIRIRETGKTEDISSLGVGFYIDGIFQNTDANLQYMPSSTSAVNATSTMSKGVDMRTIPTDNIEKVEIIRGIPSVAYGNVANGAVIIQRKTSESPLSARFKADKTSKLFSVGKGFRLDGNGRYVLNTDLSYLDSKIDPRNSVKNYTRLTASARLDGKWLWNERNIHWNLSTDYTGSFDDAKRDKDATVKEDSYKSDFSSFKMAGKWNLKFSNHSWIREIHAATSVSWQWEKMRETKSVSLNRPAAIATQTETGESDGIYLPYNYVAQMEIDGKPLYVTVSARTHLAFPLGGLQNRMNLGVEWNY
;
A
#
# COMPACT_ATOMS: atom_id res chain seq x y z
N MET A 1 54.18 17.17 60.99
CA MET A 1 53.70 15.85 60.54
C MET A 1 52.32 15.53 61.11
N ILE A 2 52.03 15.79 62.37
CA ILE A 2 50.77 15.50 63.09
C ILE A 2 49.54 16.24 62.50
N ARG A 3 49.68 17.50 62.02
CA ARG A 3 48.58 18.28 61.43
C ARG A 3 48.06 17.71 60.08
N LYS A 4 48.91 17.10 59.30
CA LYS A 4 48.48 16.50 58.01
C LYS A 4 47.74 15.17 58.23
N ILE A 5 48.07 14.43 59.29
CA ILE A 5 47.36 13.19 59.65
C ILE A 5 45.97 13.49 60.18
N ALA A 6 45.80 14.60 60.95
CA ALA A 6 44.48 15.00 61.43
C ALA A 6 43.51 15.41 60.30
N TYR A 7 43.98 16.08 59.28
CA TYR A 7 43.15 16.44 58.11
C TYR A 7 42.75 15.25 57.28
N THR A 8 43.62 14.25 57.06
CA THR A 8 43.27 13.03 56.38
C THR A 8 42.30 12.16 57.18
N PHE A 9 42.43 12.11 58.49
CA PHE A 9 41.49 11.38 59.33
C PHE A 9 40.12 12.05 59.43
N PHE A 10 40.07 13.39 59.45
CA PHE A 10 38.86 14.16 59.45
C PHE A 10 38.12 14.12 58.09
N SER A 11 38.89 14.11 56.97
CA SER A 11 38.34 13.89 55.64
C SER A 11 37.79 12.49 55.44
N PHE A 12 38.43 11.50 56.04
CA PHE A 12 37.94 10.09 55.99
C PHE A 12 36.69 9.89 56.85
N LEU A 13 36.58 10.59 57.98
CA LEU A 13 35.36 10.56 58.81
C LEU A 13 34.16 11.25 58.17
N ILE A 14 34.36 12.27 57.34
CA ILE A 14 33.31 12.95 56.59
C ILE A 14 32.87 12.06 55.40
N CYS A 15 33.78 11.33 54.77
CA CYS A 15 33.43 10.37 53.69
C CYS A 15 32.65 9.15 54.17
N CYS A 16 32.77 8.73 55.44
CA CYS A 16 32.04 7.58 55.99
C CYS A 16 30.61 7.90 56.45
N ASN A 17 30.19 9.21 56.44
CA ASN A 17 28.81 9.58 56.69
C ASN A 17 28.02 9.77 55.38
N VAL A 18 28.34 9.07 54.31
CA VAL A 18 27.37 8.84 53.23
C VAL A 18 26.37 7.84 53.84
N SER A 19 25.36 8.43 54.52
CA SER A 19 24.16 7.69 54.90
C SER A 19 23.66 7.01 53.64
N LEU A 20 23.73 5.70 53.58
CA LEU A 20 22.93 4.90 52.69
C LEU A 20 21.48 5.28 53.03
N ALA A 21 20.95 6.26 52.32
CA ALA A 21 19.53 6.53 52.31
C ALA A 21 18.92 5.28 51.64
N TRP A 22 18.63 4.29 52.42
CA TRP A 22 17.79 3.19 52.02
C TRP A 22 16.45 3.81 51.71
N GLY A 23 16.21 4.09 50.44
CA GLY A 23 14.93 4.61 49.97
C GLY A 23 13.87 3.64 50.50
N GLN A 24 12.97 4.15 51.36
CA GLN A 24 11.86 3.34 51.85
C GLN A 24 11.08 2.86 50.63
N THR A 25 10.92 1.53 50.52
CA THR A 25 10.09 0.92 49.49
C THR A 25 8.84 0.36 50.16
N PHE A 26 7.75 0.42 49.44
CA PHE A 26 6.44 0.01 49.90
C PHE A 26 5.86 -1.11 49.05
N ALA A 27 4.89 -1.82 49.62
CA ALA A 27 4.08 -2.78 48.89
C ALA A 27 2.76 -2.12 48.45
N PHE A 28 2.43 -2.27 47.20
CA PHE A 28 1.11 -1.89 46.66
C PHE A 28 0.34 -3.19 46.33
N ARG A 29 -0.77 -3.37 47.02
CA ARG A 29 -1.66 -4.51 46.86
C ARG A 29 -2.99 -4.08 46.27
N GLY A 30 -3.66 -4.99 45.62
CA GLY A 30 -5.00 -4.71 45.16
C GLY A 30 -5.75 -5.96 44.73
N THR A 31 -7.03 -5.75 44.48
CA THR A 31 -7.93 -6.80 43.98
C THR A 31 -8.60 -6.28 42.71
N VAL A 32 -8.64 -7.09 41.67
CA VAL A 32 -9.30 -6.76 40.41
C VAL A 32 -10.57 -7.61 40.26
N LEU A 33 -11.70 -6.93 40.12
CA LEU A 33 -13.02 -7.53 40.06
C LEU A 33 -13.75 -7.09 38.78
N ASP A 34 -14.65 -7.93 38.33
CA ASP A 34 -15.64 -7.59 37.31
C ASP A 34 -16.65 -6.59 37.87
N GLU A 35 -16.93 -5.51 37.16
CA GLU A 35 -17.82 -4.44 37.61
C GLU A 35 -19.28 -4.91 37.78
N GLN A 36 -19.74 -5.85 36.96
CA GLN A 36 -21.14 -6.31 36.93
C GLN A 36 -21.38 -7.49 37.88
N THR A 37 -20.47 -8.45 37.84
CA THR A 37 -20.64 -9.72 38.56
C THR A 37 -19.91 -9.76 39.89
N HIS A 38 -19.00 -8.81 40.16
CA HIS A 38 -18.07 -8.76 41.30
C HIS A 38 -17.20 -10.01 41.45
N LYS A 39 -17.04 -10.79 40.38
CA LYS A 39 -16.15 -11.94 40.36
C LYS A 39 -14.70 -11.49 40.24
N ALA A 40 -13.82 -12.22 40.91
CA ALA A 40 -12.39 -12.00 40.78
C ALA A 40 -11.90 -12.28 39.34
N LEU A 41 -11.00 -11.43 38.85
CA LEU A 41 -10.37 -11.58 37.53
C LEU A 41 -8.94 -12.10 37.75
N ASP A 42 -8.72 -13.35 37.41
CA ASP A 42 -7.40 -14.01 37.47
C ASP A 42 -6.56 -13.63 36.25
N TYR A 43 -5.23 -13.56 36.46
CA TYR A 43 -4.27 -13.19 35.41
C TYR A 43 -4.50 -11.82 34.76
N ALA A 44 -5.22 -10.89 35.39
CA ALA A 44 -5.29 -9.49 34.93
C ALA A 44 -3.90 -8.86 35.05
N THR A 45 -3.51 -8.12 34.04
CA THR A 45 -2.20 -7.47 33.96
C THR A 45 -2.24 -6.09 34.61
N ILE A 46 -1.32 -5.84 35.54
CA ILE A 46 -1.15 -4.56 36.22
C ILE A 46 0.18 -3.94 35.77
N GLN A 47 0.14 -2.65 35.40
CA GLN A 47 1.32 -1.90 34.98
C GLN A 47 1.32 -0.53 35.66
N LEU A 48 2.46 -0.16 36.24
CA LEU A 48 2.70 1.16 36.80
C LEU A 48 3.69 1.93 35.94
N PHE A 49 3.36 3.16 35.64
CA PHE A 49 4.18 4.09 34.85
C PHE A 49 4.52 5.33 35.65
N VAL A 50 5.75 5.81 35.51
CA VAL A 50 6.18 7.15 35.92
C VAL A 50 6.26 7.98 34.64
N GLU A 51 5.45 9.00 34.54
CA GLU A 51 5.24 9.77 33.30
C GLU A 51 4.80 8.86 32.14
N LYS A 52 5.72 8.48 31.25
CA LYS A 52 5.47 7.56 30.12
C LYS A 52 6.36 6.30 30.14
N GLN A 53 7.18 6.13 31.20
CA GLN A 53 8.09 5.00 31.29
C GLN A 53 7.50 3.93 32.22
N PHE A 54 7.55 2.67 31.78
CA PHE A 54 7.17 1.51 32.58
C PHE A 54 8.09 1.40 33.80
N ALA A 55 7.50 1.30 34.99
CA ALA A 55 8.24 1.20 36.25
C ALA A 55 8.08 -0.16 36.94
N TYR A 56 6.85 -0.61 37.14
CA TYR A 56 6.53 -1.87 37.84
C TYR A 56 5.36 -2.56 37.15
N GLY A 57 5.30 -3.89 37.28
CA GLY A 57 4.19 -4.67 36.75
C GLY A 57 4.02 -6.01 37.48
N GLY A 58 2.82 -6.55 37.34
CA GLY A 58 2.43 -7.82 37.90
C GLY A 58 1.16 -8.36 37.29
N ILE A 59 0.71 -9.50 37.77
CA ILE A 59 -0.55 -10.15 37.37
C ILE A 59 -1.33 -10.51 38.62
N THR A 60 -2.66 -10.62 38.51
CA THR A 60 -3.52 -11.11 39.58
C THR A 60 -3.40 -12.64 39.73
N ASP A 61 -3.61 -13.13 40.97
CA ASP A 61 -3.77 -14.54 41.27
C ASP A 61 -5.21 -15.04 40.94
N ALA A 62 -5.49 -16.30 41.29
CA ALA A 62 -6.81 -16.94 41.07
C ALA A 62 -7.96 -16.27 41.84
N ASN A 63 -7.66 -15.46 42.85
CA ASN A 63 -8.65 -14.70 43.64
C ASN A 63 -8.68 -13.22 43.23
N GLY A 64 -8.03 -12.85 42.11
CA GLY A 64 -7.98 -11.50 41.63
C GLY A 64 -7.04 -10.58 42.39
N HIS A 65 -6.21 -11.10 43.32
CA HIS A 65 -5.30 -10.30 44.11
C HIS A 65 -3.94 -10.14 43.41
N PHE A 66 -3.36 -8.94 43.52
CA PHE A 66 -1.97 -8.69 43.11
C PHE A 66 -1.19 -8.01 44.21
N GLU A 67 0.12 -8.19 44.18
CA GLU A 67 1.07 -7.56 45.08
C GLU A 67 2.29 -7.11 44.28
N LEU A 68 2.57 -5.82 44.33
CA LEU A 68 3.78 -5.20 43.77
C LEU A 68 4.66 -4.77 44.94
N LEU A 69 5.87 -5.31 45.01
CA LEU A 69 6.83 -5.09 46.09
C LEU A 69 7.92 -4.10 45.68
N HIS A 70 8.56 -3.49 46.65
CA HIS A 70 9.72 -2.61 46.47
C HIS A 70 9.43 -1.36 45.64
N ILE A 71 8.22 -0.82 45.74
CA ILE A 71 7.84 0.41 45.04
C ILE A 71 8.38 1.62 45.82
N HIS A 72 9.08 2.50 45.13
CA HIS A 72 9.52 3.77 45.71
C HIS A 72 8.33 4.72 45.91
N PRO A 73 8.37 5.59 46.97
CA PRO A 73 7.31 6.59 47.13
C PRO A 73 7.25 7.51 45.95
N GLY A 74 6.04 7.78 45.44
CA GLY A 74 5.83 8.59 44.25
C GLY A 74 4.41 8.53 43.73
N THR A 75 4.15 9.29 42.68
CA THR A 75 2.88 9.25 41.92
C THR A 75 3.06 8.39 40.68
N TYR A 76 2.18 7.43 40.50
CA TYR A 76 2.22 6.46 39.42
C TYR A 76 0.89 6.47 38.67
N ARG A 77 0.97 6.25 37.39
CA ARG A 77 -0.19 5.95 36.56
C ARG A 77 -0.31 4.44 36.49
N ILE A 78 -1.37 3.88 37.07
CA ILE A 78 -1.69 2.45 36.98
C ILE A 78 -2.59 2.20 35.77
N ILE A 79 -2.24 1.18 35.01
CA ILE A 79 -3.07 0.63 33.94
C ILE A 79 -3.33 -0.83 34.27
N ILE A 80 -4.61 -1.20 34.30
CA ILE A 80 -5.05 -2.58 34.50
C ILE A 80 -5.80 -3.04 33.27
N SER A 81 -5.38 -4.18 32.73
CA SER A 81 -5.99 -4.76 31.53
C SER A 81 -6.26 -6.25 31.71
N TYR A 82 -7.38 -6.68 31.16
CA TYR A 82 -7.79 -8.08 31.12
C TYR A 82 -8.50 -8.39 29.81
N LEU A 83 -8.31 -9.61 29.29
CA LEU A 83 -8.88 -10.00 28.01
C LEU A 83 -10.43 -9.99 28.08
N GLY A 84 -11.07 -9.25 27.19
CA GLY A 84 -12.54 -9.09 27.15
C GLY A 84 -13.07 -7.97 28.07
N TYR A 85 -12.19 -7.11 28.62
CA TYR A 85 -12.56 -5.97 29.46
C TYR A 85 -11.91 -4.68 28.97
N ASP A 86 -12.57 -3.56 29.21
CA ASP A 86 -12.00 -2.24 28.97
C ASP A 86 -10.88 -1.99 29.96
N SER A 87 -9.72 -1.53 29.50
CA SER A 87 -8.60 -1.20 30.39
C SER A 87 -8.94 0.00 31.25
N THR A 88 -8.64 -0.10 32.55
CA THR A 88 -8.81 0.99 33.50
C THR A 88 -7.49 1.69 33.73
N GLU A 89 -7.50 3.02 33.68
CA GLU A 89 -6.35 3.87 33.94
C GLU A 89 -6.68 4.82 35.11
N LYS A 90 -5.79 4.87 36.12
CA LYS A 90 -5.96 5.71 37.32
C LYS A 90 -4.60 6.24 37.76
N GLU A 91 -4.57 7.43 38.30
CA GLU A 91 -3.40 7.95 38.99
C GLU A 91 -3.43 7.55 40.47
N ILE A 92 -2.35 6.98 40.97
CA ILE A 92 -2.19 6.52 42.35
C ILE A 92 -0.95 7.15 42.99
N LYS A 93 -1.04 7.50 44.29
CA LYS A 93 0.08 8.02 45.06
C LYS A 93 0.50 6.98 46.10
N VAL A 94 1.71 6.46 45.95
CA VAL A 94 2.29 5.51 46.91
C VAL A 94 3.16 6.28 47.89
N VAL A 95 2.71 6.38 49.13
CA VAL A 95 3.43 7.01 50.24
C VAL A 95 3.59 6.09 51.44
N GLY A 96 3.12 4.83 51.32
CA GLY A 96 3.14 3.78 52.30
C GLY A 96 2.61 2.48 51.72
N ASN A 97 2.51 1.44 52.52
CA ASN A 97 1.81 0.23 52.09
C ASN A 97 0.35 0.55 51.89
N THR A 98 -0.09 0.36 50.63
CA THR A 98 -1.44 0.77 50.18
C THR A 98 -2.14 -0.42 49.55
N SER A 99 -3.47 -0.51 49.74
CA SER A 99 -4.30 -1.47 48.98
C SER A 99 -5.50 -0.75 48.36
N ASP A 100 -5.91 -1.17 47.16
CA ASP A 100 -7.06 -0.61 46.45
C ASP A 100 -7.82 -1.72 45.70
N ILE A 101 -9.11 -1.48 45.39
CA ILE A 101 -9.95 -2.39 44.64
C ILE A 101 -10.23 -1.75 43.27
N PHE A 102 -10.04 -2.52 42.23
CA PHE A 102 -10.25 -2.07 40.84
C PHE A 102 -11.39 -2.88 40.21
N TYR A 103 -12.30 -2.18 39.60
CA TYR A 103 -13.39 -2.77 38.83
C TYR A 103 -13.11 -2.60 37.35
N LEU A 104 -13.12 -3.70 36.61
CA LEU A 104 -13.03 -3.68 35.15
C LEU A 104 -14.42 -3.88 34.57
N LYS A 105 -14.77 -3.05 33.61
CA LYS A 105 -16.01 -3.14 32.87
C LYS A 105 -15.84 -4.19 31.76
N PRO A 106 -16.73 -5.19 31.66
CA PRO A 106 -16.73 -6.06 30.51
C PRO A 106 -16.80 -5.23 29.23
N SER A 107 -15.77 -5.32 28.42
CA SER A 107 -15.80 -4.73 27.11
C SER A 107 -16.82 -5.50 26.30
N ASN A 108 -17.86 -4.83 25.84
CA ASN A 108 -18.61 -5.30 24.70
C ASN A 108 -17.70 -5.15 23.47
N MET A 109 -16.55 -5.80 23.50
CA MET A 109 -15.89 -6.20 22.28
C MET A 109 -16.84 -7.24 21.64
N ALA A 110 -17.89 -6.79 21.00
CA ALA A 110 -18.14 -7.29 19.68
C ALA A 110 -16.74 -7.27 19.06
N LEU A 111 -16.12 -8.43 18.86
CA LEU A 111 -15.01 -8.60 17.95
C LEU A 111 -15.35 -7.65 16.84
N ASN A 112 -14.57 -6.56 16.70
CA ASN A 112 -14.78 -5.66 15.57
C ASN A 112 -14.72 -6.64 14.43
N GLU A 113 -15.89 -6.99 13.94
CA GLU A 113 -16.05 -7.84 12.78
C GLU A 113 -15.13 -7.19 11.79
N VAL A 114 -14.03 -7.87 11.49
CA VAL A 114 -13.05 -7.33 10.57
C VAL A 114 -13.82 -7.31 9.27
N VAL A 115 -14.41 -6.15 8.99
CA VAL A 115 -15.17 -5.92 7.77
C VAL A 115 -14.12 -5.98 6.66
N VAL A 116 -13.96 -7.18 6.09
CA VAL A 116 -13.06 -7.47 4.98
C VAL A 116 -13.65 -6.93 3.68
N THR A 117 -14.41 -5.86 3.76
CA THR A 117 -14.96 -5.14 2.61
C THR A 117 -14.34 -3.75 2.53
N ALA A 118 -14.28 -3.21 1.31
CA ALA A 118 -13.90 -1.82 1.14
C ALA A 118 -14.85 -0.91 1.93
N SER A 119 -14.30 0.04 2.68
CA SER A 119 -15.10 1.06 3.34
C SER A 119 -15.51 2.12 2.31
N GLU A 120 -16.79 2.50 2.31
CA GLU A 120 -17.28 3.59 1.46
C GLU A 120 -16.89 4.96 2.06
N SER A 121 -16.42 5.84 1.20
CA SER A 121 -16.09 7.22 1.60
C SER A 121 -17.36 7.99 1.94
N LYS A 122 -17.39 8.65 3.08
CA LYS A 122 -18.46 9.59 3.48
C LYS A 122 -18.42 10.93 2.74
N ARG A 123 -17.51 11.08 1.75
CA ARG A 123 -17.39 12.30 0.93
C ARG A 123 -18.45 12.31 -0.17
N ALA A 124 -18.63 13.47 -0.80
CA ALA A 124 -19.59 13.65 -1.91
C ALA A 124 -19.27 12.77 -3.14
N THR A 125 -18.05 12.25 -3.26
CA THR A 125 -17.63 11.33 -4.32
C THR A 125 -17.74 9.89 -3.85
N SER A 126 -18.39 9.03 -4.64
CA SER A 126 -18.42 7.57 -4.38
C SER A 126 -17.02 7.00 -4.52
N ALA A 127 -16.38 6.67 -3.42
CA ALA A 127 -15.06 6.07 -3.40
C ALA A 127 -15.02 4.90 -2.42
N SER A 128 -14.46 3.79 -2.87
CA SER A 128 -14.20 2.60 -2.04
C SER A 128 -12.76 2.62 -1.58
N ILE A 129 -12.54 2.42 -0.29
CA ILE A 129 -11.22 2.42 0.34
C ILE A 129 -10.91 1.01 0.80
N VAL A 130 -9.80 0.46 0.30
CA VAL A 130 -9.23 -0.83 0.74
C VAL A 130 -7.97 -0.51 1.52
N ASP A 131 -7.96 -0.83 2.79
CA ASP A 131 -6.80 -0.62 3.67
C ASP A 131 -5.90 -1.86 3.77
N ARG A 132 -4.79 -1.72 4.48
CA ARG A 132 -3.83 -2.80 4.69
C ARG A 132 -4.42 -3.98 5.43
N THR A 133 -5.37 -3.76 6.33
CA THR A 133 -6.02 -4.82 7.12
C THR A 133 -6.86 -5.72 6.22
N ALA A 134 -7.70 -5.12 5.37
CA ALA A 134 -8.48 -5.84 4.38
C ALA A 134 -7.57 -6.64 3.41
N MET A 135 -6.47 -6.04 2.95
CA MET A 135 -5.50 -6.73 2.09
C MET A 135 -4.80 -7.91 2.78
N LYS A 136 -4.49 -7.80 4.08
CA LYS A 136 -3.92 -8.92 4.85
C LYS A 136 -4.88 -10.10 4.98
N HIS A 137 -6.18 -9.85 5.08
CA HIS A 137 -7.20 -10.90 5.14
C HIS A 137 -7.42 -11.55 3.77
N LEU A 138 -7.52 -10.77 2.71
CA LEU A 138 -7.71 -11.27 1.34
C LEU A 138 -6.48 -12.03 0.83
N GLN A 139 -5.27 -11.63 1.25
CA GLN A 139 -4.00 -12.16 0.77
C GLN A 139 -3.90 -12.16 -0.78
N PRO A 140 -4.07 -11.02 -1.43
CA PRO A 140 -4.14 -10.93 -2.87
C PRO A 140 -2.81 -11.36 -3.53
N SER A 141 -2.88 -12.04 -4.66
CA SER A 141 -1.74 -12.39 -5.51
C SER A 141 -1.43 -11.28 -6.52
N SER A 142 -2.46 -10.56 -6.94
CA SER A 142 -2.36 -9.40 -7.83
C SER A 142 -3.33 -8.29 -7.40
N PHE A 143 -3.17 -7.11 -8.00
CA PHE A 143 -4.05 -5.98 -7.73
C PHE A 143 -5.51 -6.28 -8.15
N SER A 144 -5.73 -7.11 -9.17
CA SER A 144 -7.07 -7.51 -9.61
C SER A 144 -7.90 -8.16 -8.50
N ASP A 145 -7.26 -8.88 -7.58
CA ASP A 145 -7.94 -9.57 -6.49
C ASP A 145 -8.59 -8.57 -5.52
N LEU A 146 -8.05 -7.33 -5.44
CA LEU A 146 -8.64 -6.27 -4.59
C LEU A 146 -10.00 -5.80 -5.10
N MET A 147 -10.31 -6.06 -6.37
CA MET A 147 -11.62 -5.70 -6.94
C MET A 147 -12.77 -6.50 -6.32
N GLU A 148 -12.50 -7.67 -5.74
CA GLU A 148 -13.49 -8.46 -5.01
C GLU A 148 -14.03 -7.74 -3.76
N LEU A 149 -13.21 -6.85 -3.18
CA LEU A 149 -13.59 -6.06 -2.00
C LEU A 149 -14.44 -4.83 -2.35
N VAL A 150 -14.52 -4.47 -3.63
CA VAL A 150 -15.20 -3.26 -4.09
C VAL A 150 -16.66 -3.59 -4.43
N PRO A 151 -17.65 -2.85 -3.92
CA PRO A 151 -19.04 -3.06 -4.27
C PRO A 151 -19.27 -3.04 -5.78
N GLY A 152 -19.88 -4.09 -6.29
CA GLY A 152 -20.10 -4.30 -7.74
C GLY A 152 -18.88 -4.85 -8.48
N GLY A 153 -17.78 -5.10 -7.79
CA GLY A 153 -16.66 -5.88 -8.33
C GLY A 153 -17.10 -7.32 -8.58
N LYS A 154 -16.79 -7.86 -9.75
CA LYS A 154 -17.01 -9.28 -10.02
C LYS A 154 -15.80 -10.06 -9.51
N SER A 155 -16.04 -11.02 -8.61
CA SER A 155 -15.11 -12.09 -8.36
C SER A 155 -15.07 -12.97 -9.62
N ALA A 156 -14.12 -12.73 -10.48
CA ALA A 156 -13.74 -13.66 -11.52
C ALA A 156 -12.42 -14.28 -11.10
N ASP A 157 -12.28 -15.60 -11.21
CA ASP A 157 -10.98 -16.25 -11.05
C ASP A 157 -9.95 -15.44 -11.85
N PRO A 158 -8.85 -14.95 -11.21
CA PRO A 158 -7.91 -14.10 -11.91
C PRO A 158 -7.30 -14.87 -13.08
N GLN A 159 -7.73 -14.51 -14.28
CA GLN A 159 -7.19 -15.11 -15.50
C GLN A 159 -5.81 -14.51 -15.74
N MET A 160 -4.83 -15.01 -15.01
CA MET A 160 -3.45 -14.50 -15.06
C MET A 160 -2.79 -14.63 -16.46
N GLY A 161 -3.35 -15.44 -17.35
CA GLY A 161 -2.88 -15.59 -18.73
C GLY A 161 -3.39 -14.50 -19.69
N GLN A 162 -4.09 -13.48 -19.21
CA GLN A 162 -4.56 -12.35 -20.02
C GLN A 162 -4.37 -11.06 -19.22
N ALA A 163 -4.17 -9.93 -19.90
CA ALA A 163 -4.09 -8.62 -19.25
C ALA A 163 -5.40 -8.32 -18.51
N ASN A 164 -5.28 -7.96 -17.24
CA ASN A 164 -6.40 -7.62 -16.38
C ASN A 164 -6.52 -6.10 -16.29
N LEU A 165 -7.41 -5.54 -17.11
CA LEU A 165 -7.68 -4.11 -17.15
C LEU A 165 -8.82 -3.78 -16.20
N ILE A 166 -8.67 -2.66 -15.47
CA ILE A 166 -9.72 -2.22 -14.55
C ILE A 166 -10.93 -1.70 -15.32
N ARG A 167 -12.12 -2.03 -14.83
CA ARG A 167 -13.39 -1.59 -15.38
C ARG A 167 -14.19 -0.89 -14.30
N ILE A 168 -14.46 0.39 -14.48
CA ILE A 168 -15.26 1.21 -13.57
C ILE A 168 -16.39 1.82 -14.39
N ARG A 169 -17.66 1.65 -13.95
CA ARG A 169 -18.86 2.22 -14.58
C ARG A 169 -19.09 1.75 -16.02
N GLU A 170 -19.03 0.46 -16.26
CA GLU A 170 -19.41 -0.06 -17.57
C GLU A 170 -20.93 0.03 -17.82
N THR A 171 -21.28 0.65 -18.92
CA THR A 171 -22.62 0.62 -19.51
C THR A 171 -22.50 0.12 -20.93
N GLY A 172 -22.62 -1.19 -21.16
CA GLY A 172 -22.70 -1.77 -22.49
C GLY A 172 -21.57 -2.72 -22.88
N LYS A 173 -21.59 -3.16 -24.13
CA LYS A 173 -20.68 -4.17 -24.70
C LYS A 173 -19.34 -3.64 -25.23
N THR A 174 -19.06 -2.36 -25.08
CA THR A 174 -17.80 -1.72 -25.51
C THR A 174 -16.69 -1.97 -24.49
N GLU A 175 -16.44 -3.24 -24.20
CA GLU A 175 -15.60 -3.71 -23.10
C GLU A 175 -14.12 -3.31 -23.23
N ASP A 176 -13.68 -2.99 -24.44
CA ASP A 176 -12.26 -2.81 -24.72
C ASP A 176 -11.71 -1.40 -24.48
N ILE A 177 -12.57 -0.41 -24.24
CA ILE A 177 -12.18 1.00 -24.17
C ILE A 177 -12.42 1.61 -22.78
N SER A 178 -13.20 0.97 -21.91
CA SER A 178 -13.59 1.52 -20.60
C SER A 178 -12.39 1.76 -19.67
N SER A 179 -11.32 0.97 -19.78
CA SER A 179 -10.11 1.13 -19.02
C SER A 179 -9.25 2.34 -19.39
N LEU A 180 -9.40 2.88 -20.58
CA LEU A 180 -8.69 4.11 -21.03
C LEU A 180 -9.07 5.34 -20.22
N GLY A 181 -10.30 5.40 -19.73
CA GLY A 181 -10.79 6.53 -18.93
C GLY A 181 -10.53 6.42 -17.44
N VAL A 182 -9.82 5.37 -16.97
CA VAL A 182 -9.49 5.16 -15.56
C VAL A 182 -8.05 5.56 -15.31
N GLY A 183 -7.83 6.61 -14.53
CA GLY A 183 -6.49 7.06 -14.14
C GLY A 183 -5.93 6.23 -12.99
N PHE A 184 -4.70 5.75 -13.11
CA PHE A 184 -3.95 5.13 -12.02
C PHE A 184 -2.91 6.11 -11.47
N TYR A 185 -2.92 6.30 -10.16
CA TYR A 185 -1.97 7.15 -9.44
C TYR A 185 -1.28 6.33 -8.36
N ILE A 186 0.04 6.19 -8.45
CA ILE A 186 0.85 5.54 -7.41
C ILE A 186 1.64 6.62 -6.69
N ASP A 187 1.42 6.74 -5.37
CA ASP A 187 2.00 7.77 -4.51
C ASP A 187 1.75 9.20 -5.02
N GLY A 188 0.63 9.39 -5.72
CA GLY A 188 0.22 10.68 -6.30
C GLY A 188 0.83 11.00 -7.65
N ILE A 189 1.50 10.06 -8.30
CA ILE A 189 2.10 10.19 -9.63
C ILE A 189 1.27 9.38 -10.62
N PHE A 190 0.83 10.02 -11.69
CA PHE A 190 0.08 9.39 -12.77
C PHE A 190 0.88 8.28 -13.45
N GLN A 191 0.24 7.16 -13.75
CA GLN A 191 0.79 6.07 -14.53
C GLN A 191 0.38 6.25 -15.98
N ASN A 192 1.24 6.86 -16.78
CA ASN A 192 1.01 7.01 -18.21
C ASN A 192 1.20 5.65 -18.91
N THR A 193 0.26 5.31 -19.79
CA THR A 193 0.26 4.07 -20.59
C THR A 193 -0.05 4.35 -22.06
N ASP A 194 0.00 5.61 -22.51
CA ASP A 194 -0.48 6.02 -23.83
C ASP A 194 0.25 5.32 -24.99
N ALA A 195 1.52 4.98 -24.82
CA ALA A 195 2.29 4.23 -25.81
C ALA A 195 2.49 2.74 -25.45
N ASN A 196 1.71 2.20 -24.51
CA ASN A 196 1.83 0.79 -24.12
C ASN A 196 1.25 -0.12 -25.20
N LEU A 197 2.08 -0.98 -25.77
CA LEU A 197 1.76 -1.94 -26.84
C LEU A 197 1.61 -3.38 -26.30
N GLN A 198 1.76 -3.59 -25.01
CA GLN A 198 1.72 -4.91 -24.38
C GLN A 198 0.41 -5.66 -24.63
N TYR A 199 -0.68 -4.93 -24.82
CA TYR A 199 -1.98 -5.51 -25.08
C TYR A 199 -2.58 -4.97 -26.38
N MET A 200 -2.53 -5.77 -27.41
CA MET A 200 -3.28 -5.53 -28.66
C MET A 200 -4.52 -6.43 -28.65
N PRO A 201 -5.72 -5.95 -28.98
CA PRO A 201 -6.85 -6.82 -29.14
C PRO A 201 -6.56 -7.82 -30.25
N SER A 202 -6.75 -9.10 -29.95
CA SER A 202 -6.77 -10.08 -31.01
C SER A 202 -7.97 -9.78 -31.91
N SER A 203 -7.72 -9.14 -33.05
CA SER A 203 -8.77 -8.94 -34.03
C SER A 203 -9.05 -10.29 -34.69
N THR A 204 -10.28 -10.75 -34.57
CA THR A 204 -10.78 -11.89 -35.36
C THR A 204 -10.89 -11.56 -36.85
N SER A 205 -10.69 -10.29 -37.22
CA SER A 205 -10.75 -9.79 -38.58
C SER A 205 -9.57 -8.86 -38.83
N ALA A 206 -8.61 -9.31 -39.61
CA ALA A 206 -7.42 -8.54 -40.02
C ALA A 206 -7.78 -7.23 -40.76
N VAL A 207 -9.01 -7.09 -41.24
CA VAL A 207 -9.47 -5.98 -42.06
C VAL A 207 -10.13 -4.86 -41.25
N ASN A 208 -10.58 -5.14 -40.01
CA ASN A 208 -11.32 -4.17 -39.17
C ASN A 208 -10.69 -3.99 -37.78
N ALA A 209 -9.39 -4.20 -37.66
CA ALA A 209 -8.69 -4.00 -36.40
C ALA A 209 -8.56 -2.50 -36.11
N THR A 210 -9.54 -1.94 -35.44
CA THR A 210 -9.33 -0.70 -34.67
C THR A 210 -8.51 -1.06 -33.44
N SER A 211 -7.19 -1.20 -33.62
CA SER A 211 -6.29 -1.35 -32.50
C SER A 211 -6.10 0.03 -31.88
N THR A 212 -6.67 0.25 -30.71
CA THR A 212 -6.27 1.36 -29.87
C THR A 212 -4.96 0.97 -29.16
N MET A 213 -3.91 1.73 -29.40
CA MET A 213 -2.75 1.72 -28.51
C MET A 213 -3.22 2.12 -27.11
N SER A 214 -2.61 1.56 -26.08
CA SER A 214 -2.96 1.78 -24.68
C SER A 214 -4.39 1.41 -24.32
N LYS A 215 -4.56 0.32 -23.61
CA LYS A 215 -5.85 -0.07 -23.01
C LYS A 215 -5.93 0.19 -21.52
N GLY A 216 -5.01 0.98 -20.98
CA GLY A 216 -4.90 1.24 -19.56
C GLY A 216 -3.87 0.34 -18.85
N VAL A 217 -3.87 0.36 -17.53
CA VAL A 217 -2.89 -0.34 -16.69
C VAL A 217 -3.28 -1.81 -16.51
N ASP A 218 -2.38 -2.72 -16.82
CA ASP A 218 -2.54 -4.14 -16.49
C ASP A 218 -2.33 -4.34 -14.98
N MET A 219 -3.42 -4.66 -14.27
CA MET A 219 -3.42 -4.87 -12.83
C MET A 219 -2.51 -6.01 -12.37
N ARG A 220 -2.16 -6.96 -13.26
CA ARG A 220 -1.21 -8.04 -12.94
C ARG A 220 0.18 -7.50 -12.63
N THR A 221 0.56 -6.36 -13.20
CA THR A 221 1.89 -5.74 -13.02
C THR A 221 2.08 -5.08 -11.66
N ILE A 222 1.00 -4.85 -10.91
CA ILE A 222 1.02 -4.13 -9.63
C ILE A 222 1.15 -5.11 -8.47
N PRO A 223 2.27 -5.11 -7.70
CA PRO A 223 2.40 -5.91 -6.49
C PRO A 223 1.56 -5.31 -5.37
N THR A 224 0.98 -6.16 -4.51
CA THR A 224 0.09 -5.73 -3.43
C THR A 224 0.77 -5.69 -2.05
N ASP A 225 1.95 -6.27 -1.92
CA ASP A 225 2.64 -6.42 -0.63
C ASP A 225 3.18 -5.10 -0.06
N ASN A 226 3.51 -4.16 -0.93
CA ASN A 226 4.02 -2.83 -0.57
C ASN A 226 2.92 -1.77 -0.45
N ILE A 227 1.67 -2.11 -0.72
CA ILE A 227 0.54 -1.18 -0.66
C ILE A 227 0.06 -1.03 0.78
N GLU A 228 -0.19 0.21 1.20
CA GLU A 228 -0.80 0.56 2.47
C GLU A 228 -2.30 0.81 2.32
N LYS A 229 -2.69 1.52 1.26
CA LYS A 229 -4.06 1.91 1.01
C LYS A 229 -4.34 2.04 -0.49
N VAL A 230 -5.52 1.60 -0.89
CA VAL A 230 -6.07 1.86 -2.23
C VAL A 230 -7.38 2.61 -2.09
N GLU A 231 -7.56 3.65 -2.88
CA GLU A 231 -8.81 4.38 -3.01
C GLU A 231 -9.28 4.29 -4.46
N ILE A 232 -10.47 3.76 -4.68
CA ILE A 232 -11.07 3.59 -6.01
C ILE A 232 -12.24 4.55 -6.12
N ILE A 233 -12.05 5.62 -6.86
CA ILE A 233 -13.03 6.67 -7.08
C ILE A 233 -13.89 6.28 -8.28
N ARG A 234 -15.18 6.03 -8.04
CA ARG A 234 -16.19 5.71 -9.07
C ARG A 234 -17.01 6.91 -9.50
N GLY A 235 -16.88 8.02 -8.78
CA GLY A 235 -17.52 9.30 -9.06
C GLY A 235 -16.64 10.24 -9.87
N ILE A 236 -16.92 11.53 -9.77
CA ILE A 236 -16.09 12.59 -10.31
C ILE A 236 -14.89 12.76 -9.38
N PRO A 237 -13.66 12.48 -9.83
CA PRO A 237 -12.48 12.68 -8.99
C PRO A 237 -12.23 14.17 -8.74
N SER A 238 -11.42 14.47 -7.74
CA SER A 238 -10.96 15.83 -7.48
C SER A 238 -10.22 16.39 -8.71
N VAL A 239 -10.29 17.70 -8.92
CA VAL A 239 -9.51 18.44 -9.94
C VAL A 239 -7.99 18.19 -9.82
N ALA A 240 -7.53 17.59 -8.71
CA ALA A 240 -6.16 17.16 -8.55
C ALA A 240 -5.76 15.97 -9.44
N TYR A 241 -6.73 15.27 -10.01
CA TYR A 241 -6.54 14.12 -10.89
C TYR A 241 -7.07 14.48 -12.28
N GLY A 242 -6.14 14.76 -13.18
CA GLY A 242 -6.45 15.05 -14.59
C GLY A 242 -6.66 13.77 -15.40
N ASN A 243 -7.15 13.93 -16.62
CA ASN A 243 -7.25 12.87 -17.64
C ASN A 243 -8.00 11.60 -17.18
N VAL A 244 -9.09 11.77 -16.43
CA VAL A 244 -9.90 10.67 -15.90
C VAL A 244 -11.37 10.87 -16.27
N ALA A 245 -11.91 9.99 -17.09
CA ALA A 245 -13.30 10.02 -17.53
C ALA A 245 -14.18 9.06 -16.72
N ASN A 246 -13.70 7.87 -16.43
CA ASN A 246 -14.48 6.78 -15.84
C ASN A 246 -14.17 6.55 -14.35
N GLY A 247 -13.20 7.24 -13.78
CA GLY A 247 -12.81 7.12 -12.37
C GLY A 247 -11.30 7.13 -12.18
N ALA A 248 -10.87 6.97 -10.93
CA ALA A 248 -9.45 6.94 -10.59
C ALA A 248 -9.13 5.86 -9.54
N VAL A 249 -7.97 5.27 -9.67
CA VAL A 249 -7.36 4.36 -8.70
C VAL A 249 -6.16 5.05 -8.08
N ILE A 250 -6.20 5.26 -6.78
CA ILE A 250 -5.16 5.94 -6.04
C ILE A 250 -4.51 4.93 -5.09
N ILE A 251 -3.26 4.61 -5.36
CA ILE A 251 -2.48 3.65 -4.59
C ILE A 251 -1.48 4.43 -3.73
N GLN A 252 -1.50 4.17 -2.44
CA GLN A 252 -0.54 4.69 -1.48
C GLN A 252 0.30 3.52 -0.96
N ARG A 253 1.62 3.62 -1.10
CA ARG A 253 2.55 2.60 -0.63
C ARG A 253 3.03 2.91 0.79
N LYS A 254 3.57 1.92 1.48
CA LYS A 254 4.12 2.05 2.84
C LYS A 254 5.25 3.07 2.85
N THR A 255 5.21 4.00 3.81
CA THR A 255 6.22 5.06 4.01
C THR A 255 6.86 5.02 5.39
N SER A 256 6.33 4.18 6.30
CA SER A 256 6.83 4.04 7.66
C SER A 256 7.78 2.86 7.80
N GLU A 257 8.57 2.90 8.87
CA GLU A 257 9.34 1.74 9.31
C GLU A 257 8.43 0.51 9.46
N SER A 258 8.92 -0.63 9.00
CA SER A 258 8.22 -1.91 9.13
C SER A 258 9.20 -3.06 9.37
N PRO A 259 8.83 -4.07 10.16
CA PRO A 259 9.66 -5.26 10.34
C PRO A 259 9.86 -5.98 9.01
N LEU A 260 10.88 -6.84 8.97
CA LEU A 260 11.05 -7.76 7.84
C LEU A 260 9.80 -8.62 7.71
N SER A 261 9.19 -8.57 6.54
CA SER A 261 8.03 -9.39 6.18
C SER A 261 8.40 -10.25 4.98
N ALA A 262 8.16 -11.53 5.09
CA ALA A 262 8.27 -12.47 3.98
C ALA A 262 6.92 -13.18 3.83
N ARG A 263 6.42 -13.29 2.61
CA ARG A 263 5.17 -13.97 2.30
C ARG A 263 5.41 -14.99 1.20
N PHE A 264 4.96 -16.19 1.44
CA PHE A 264 4.82 -17.22 0.43
C PHE A 264 3.34 -17.59 0.32
N LYS A 265 2.79 -17.56 -0.88
CA LYS A 265 1.45 -18.03 -1.18
C LYS A 265 1.52 -18.99 -2.33
N ALA A 266 0.84 -20.13 -2.20
CA ALA A 266 0.63 -21.06 -3.29
C ALA A 266 -0.87 -21.40 -3.34
N ASP A 267 -1.48 -21.18 -4.46
CA ASP A 267 -2.86 -21.57 -4.75
C ASP A 267 -2.90 -22.50 -5.97
N LYS A 268 -4.11 -22.79 -6.43
CA LYS A 268 -4.32 -23.71 -7.57
C LYS A 268 -3.57 -23.31 -8.84
N THR A 269 -3.42 -21.99 -9.07
CA THR A 269 -2.93 -21.45 -10.35
C THR A 269 -1.69 -20.60 -10.20
N SER A 270 -1.35 -20.15 -8.97
CA SER A 270 -0.25 -19.22 -8.77
C SER A 270 0.65 -19.54 -7.57
N LYS A 271 1.89 -19.13 -7.67
CA LYS A 271 2.89 -19.13 -6.60
C LYS A 271 3.46 -17.73 -6.48
N LEU A 272 3.31 -17.14 -5.31
CA LEU A 272 3.82 -15.82 -4.99
C LEU A 272 4.86 -15.90 -3.89
N PHE A 273 5.98 -15.25 -4.09
CA PHE A 273 6.98 -14.98 -3.07
C PHE A 273 7.20 -13.48 -2.98
N SER A 274 7.15 -12.92 -1.79
CA SER A 274 7.48 -11.51 -1.57
C SER A 274 8.24 -11.32 -0.28
N VAL A 275 9.15 -10.35 -0.28
CA VAL A 275 9.92 -9.92 0.89
C VAL A 275 10.02 -8.41 0.89
N GLY A 276 9.85 -7.81 2.07
CA GLY A 276 9.93 -6.36 2.22
C GLY A 276 10.34 -5.96 3.63
N LYS A 277 11.03 -4.82 3.74
CA LYS A 277 11.41 -4.22 5.01
C LYS A 277 11.47 -2.70 4.91
N GLY A 278 11.03 -2.03 5.97
CA GLY A 278 11.21 -0.60 6.18
C GLY A 278 12.32 -0.35 7.19
N PHE A 279 13.43 0.23 6.73
CA PHE A 279 14.61 0.54 7.55
C PHE A 279 14.51 1.99 8.03
N ARG A 280 14.61 2.20 9.33
CA ARG A 280 14.85 3.52 9.89
C ARG A 280 16.35 3.83 9.72
N LEU A 281 16.66 4.95 9.06
CA LEU A 281 18.05 5.35 8.77
C LEU A 281 18.62 6.31 9.83
N ASP A 282 17.75 6.95 10.62
CA ASP A 282 18.17 7.86 11.69
C ASP A 282 17.43 7.56 13.01
N GLY A 283 18.02 7.95 14.15
CA GLY A 283 17.44 7.70 15.48
C GLY A 283 16.07 8.35 15.70
N ASN A 284 15.74 9.40 14.95
CA ASN A 284 14.49 10.14 15.08
C ASN A 284 13.38 9.68 14.10
N GLY A 285 13.66 8.70 13.24
CA GLY A 285 12.72 8.20 12.24
C GLY A 285 12.33 9.24 11.18
N ARG A 286 13.21 10.23 10.93
CA ARG A 286 13.00 11.23 9.89
C ARG A 286 13.24 10.67 8.49
N TYR A 287 14.10 9.67 8.38
CA TYR A 287 14.44 9.01 7.12
C TYR A 287 14.13 7.52 7.23
N VAL A 288 13.31 7.04 6.29
CA VAL A 288 12.89 5.63 6.22
C VAL A 288 13.13 5.12 4.81
N LEU A 289 13.88 4.03 4.68
CA LEU A 289 14.09 3.32 3.41
C LEU A 289 13.21 2.07 3.40
N ASN A 290 12.23 2.02 2.52
CA ASN A 290 11.41 0.85 2.27
C ASN A 290 11.94 0.10 1.03
N THR A 291 12.19 -1.20 1.17
CA THR A 291 12.62 -2.07 0.07
C THR A 291 11.67 -3.25 -0.04
N ASP A 292 11.27 -3.59 -1.26
CA ASP A 292 10.36 -4.68 -1.53
C ASP A 292 10.81 -5.44 -2.79
N LEU A 293 10.72 -6.76 -2.73
CA LEU A 293 10.93 -7.68 -3.84
C LEU A 293 9.75 -8.64 -3.91
N SER A 294 9.19 -8.87 -5.10
CA SER A 294 8.10 -9.81 -5.29
C SER A 294 8.27 -10.57 -6.60
N TYR A 295 8.04 -11.88 -6.53
CA TYR A 295 8.03 -12.79 -7.66
C TYR A 295 6.71 -13.55 -7.67
N LEU A 296 6.05 -13.57 -8.83
CA LEU A 296 4.81 -14.31 -9.08
C LEU A 296 5.01 -15.22 -10.29
N ASP A 297 4.75 -16.50 -10.12
CA ASP A 297 4.63 -17.50 -11.21
C ASP A 297 3.18 -18.00 -11.25
N SER A 298 2.53 -17.88 -12.38
CA SER A 298 1.13 -18.28 -12.54
C SER A 298 0.94 -19.09 -13.82
N LYS A 299 0.07 -20.07 -13.72
CA LYS A 299 -0.33 -20.95 -14.83
C LYS A 299 -1.84 -21.06 -14.84
N ILE A 300 -2.48 -20.95 -16.01
CA ILE A 300 -3.93 -21.15 -16.12
C ILE A 300 -4.30 -22.58 -15.73
N ASP A 301 -3.55 -23.56 -16.21
CA ASP A 301 -3.68 -24.94 -15.80
C ASP A 301 -2.34 -25.42 -15.22
N PRO A 302 -2.28 -25.77 -13.92
CA PRO A 302 -1.04 -26.24 -13.30
C PRO A 302 -0.52 -27.57 -13.89
N ARG A 303 -1.37 -28.33 -14.58
CA ARG A 303 -1.02 -29.61 -15.20
C ARG A 303 -0.28 -29.47 -16.53
N ASN A 304 -0.43 -28.32 -17.20
CA ASN A 304 0.27 -28.02 -18.41
C ASN A 304 0.99 -26.66 -18.36
N SER A 305 1.97 -26.48 -19.20
CA SER A 305 2.77 -25.26 -19.27
C SER A 305 2.48 -24.44 -20.53
N VAL A 306 1.29 -24.61 -21.12
CA VAL A 306 0.93 -23.90 -22.35
C VAL A 306 0.79 -22.42 -22.12
N LYS A 307 0.08 -22.01 -21.04
CA LYS A 307 -0.14 -20.59 -20.71
C LYS A 307 0.47 -20.28 -19.36
N ASN A 308 1.53 -19.50 -19.38
CA ASN A 308 2.25 -19.07 -18.19
C ASN A 308 2.30 -17.55 -18.11
N TYR A 309 2.34 -17.03 -16.90
CA TYR A 309 2.58 -15.63 -16.60
C TYR A 309 3.57 -15.51 -15.45
N THR A 310 4.58 -14.68 -15.62
CA THR A 310 5.58 -14.42 -14.56
C THR A 310 5.71 -12.92 -14.35
N ARG A 311 5.74 -12.50 -13.08
CA ARG A 311 6.02 -11.13 -12.69
C ARG A 311 7.19 -11.08 -11.72
N LEU A 312 8.10 -10.15 -11.96
CA LEU A 312 9.16 -9.78 -11.02
C LEU A 312 9.07 -8.28 -10.74
N THR A 313 8.98 -7.91 -9.48
CA THR A 313 9.00 -6.49 -9.08
C THR A 313 10.02 -6.26 -7.99
N ALA A 314 10.76 -5.16 -8.10
CA ALA A 314 11.67 -4.67 -7.08
C ALA A 314 11.43 -3.18 -6.88
N SER A 315 11.39 -2.73 -5.64
CA SER A 315 11.27 -1.31 -5.34
C SER A 315 12.12 -0.88 -4.16
N ALA A 316 12.65 0.33 -4.24
CA ALA A 316 13.32 1.02 -3.15
C ALA A 316 12.73 2.43 -3.03
N ARG A 317 12.25 2.79 -1.85
CA ARG A 317 11.61 4.07 -1.59
C ARG A 317 12.22 4.71 -0.35
N LEU A 318 12.74 5.91 -0.51
CA LEU A 318 13.33 6.71 0.55
C LEU A 318 12.36 7.85 0.89
N ASP A 319 11.83 7.81 2.09
CA ASP A 319 10.96 8.83 2.67
C ASP A 319 11.75 9.72 3.62
N GLY A 320 11.58 11.02 3.50
CA GLY A 320 12.24 11.98 4.36
C GLY A 320 11.27 13.05 4.89
N LYS A 321 11.49 13.44 6.15
CA LYS A 321 10.78 14.54 6.81
C LYS A 321 11.79 15.54 7.32
N TRP A 322 11.59 16.80 6.95
CA TRP A 322 12.46 17.87 7.37
C TRP A 322 11.65 19.07 7.85
N LEU A 323 12.11 19.69 8.91
CA LEU A 323 11.54 20.92 9.43
C LEU A 323 12.47 22.08 9.07
N TRP A 324 11.97 23.04 8.28
CA TRP A 324 12.70 24.24 7.88
C TRP A 324 11.87 25.49 8.17
N ASN A 325 12.35 26.36 9.07
CA ASN A 325 11.64 27.57 9.50
C ASN A 325 10.15 27.30 9.81
N GLU A 326 9.86 26.35 10.70
CA GLU A 326 8.51 25.92 11.11
C GLU A 326 7.65 25.30 9.99
N ARG A 327 8.22 25.09 8.81
CA ARG A 327 7.57 24.45 7.66
C ARG A 327 7.92 22.97 7.62
N ASN A 328 6.91 22.13 7.54
CA ASN A 328 7.11 20.70 7.38
C ASN A 328 7.30 20.38 5.91
N ILE A 329 8.49 19.92 5.57
CA ILE A 329 8.83 19.37 4.25
C ILE A 329 8.79 17.85 4.36
N HIS A 330 7.96 17.24 3.54
CA HIS A 330 7.93 15.78 3.37
C HIS A 330 8.27 15.46 1.91
N TRP A 331 9.26 14.62 1.71
CA TRP A 331 9.69 14.20 0.39
C TRP A 331 9.83 12.67 0.32
N ASN A 332 9.67 12.16 -0.88
CA ASN A 332 9.82 10.74 -1.19
C ASN A 332 10.56 10.61 -2.51
N LEU A 333 11.55 9.72 -2.55
CA LEU A 333 12.23 9.29 -3.77
C LEU A 333 12.00 7.79 -3.92
N SER A 334 11.63 7.36 -5.10
CA SER A 334 11.41 5.94 -5.39
C SER A 334 12.10 5.51 -6.67
N THR A 335 12.52 4.26 -6.67
CA THR A 335 13.02 3.53 -7.83
C THR A 335 12.31 2.20 -7.89
N ASP A 336 11.68 1.93 -9.00
CA ASP A 336 10.83 0.76 -9.19
C ASP A 336 11.22 0.02 -10.46
N TYR A 337 11.33 -1.29 -10.39
CA TYR A 337 11.44 -2.20 -11.52
C TYR A 337 10.23 -3.12 -11.57
N THR A 338 9.67 -3.30 -12.74
CA THR A 338 8.60 -4.26 -13.01
C THR A 338 8.90 -5.03 -14.29
N GLY A 339 9.05 -6.35 -14.17
CA GLY A 339 9.08 -7.28 -15.30
C GLY A 339 7.79 -8.08 -15.32
N SER A 340 7.18 -8.25 -16.50
CA SER A 340 5.94 -8.98 -16.72
C SER A 340 6.06 -9.78 -18.00
N PHE A 341 5.99 -11.09 -17.89
CA PHE A 341 6.28 -12.03 -18.97
C PHE A 341 5.09 -12.95 -19.18
N ASP A 342 4.46 -12.83 -20.33
CA ASP A 342 3.37 -13.70 -20.78
C ASP A 342 3.90 -14.67 -21.82
N ASP A 343 3.60 -15.95 -21.68
CA ASP A 343 4.00 -17.01 -22.61
C ASP A 343 2.85 -18.00 -22.78
N ALA A 344 2.13 -17.88 -23.88
CA ALA A 344 1.15 -18.86 -24.35
C ALA A 344 1.73 -19.64 -25.54
N LYS A 345 2.24 -20.82 -25.25
CA LYS A 345 2.87 -21.72 -26.24
C LYS A 345 1.81 -22.37 -27.11
N ARG A 346 2.25 -22.88 -28.25
CA ARG A 346 1.43 -23.74 -29.10
C ARG A 346 0.94 -24.94 -28.31
N ASP A 347 -0.37 -25.15 -28.33
CA ASP A 347 -1.00 -26.32 -27.73
C ASP A 347 -1.16 -27.40 -28.81
N LYS A 348 -0.46 -28.51 -28.65
CA LYS A 348 -0.47 -29.65 -29.61
C LYS A 348 -1.81 -30.38 -29.64
N ASP A 349 -2.59 -30.25 -28.57
CA ASP A 349 -3.88 -30.90 -28.38
C ASP A 349 -5.05 -30.02 -28.78
N ALA A 350 -4.80 -28.72 -29.06
CA ALA A 350 -5.83 -27.79 -29.49
C ALA A 350 -6.26 -28.05 -30.94
N THR A 351 -7.50 -27.69 -31.25
CA THR A 351 -8.06 -27.73 -32.61
C THR A 351 -7.28 -26.79 -33.54
N VAL A 352 -6.86 -25.62 -33.03
CA VAL A 352 -6.03 -24.65 -33.73
C VAL A 352 -4.62 -24.70 -33.12
N LYS A 353 -3.73 -25.42 -33.76
CA LYS A 353 -2.38 -25.74 -33.23
C LYS A 353 -1.36 -24.59 -33.40
N GLU A 354 -1.67 -23.62 -34.24
CA GLU A 354 -0.71 -22.59 -34.64
C GLU A 354 -0.70 -21.37 -33.73
N ASP A 355 -1.74 -21.20 -32.93
CA ASP A 355 -1.88 -20.01 -32.08
C ASP A 355 -0.84 -20.01 -30.94
N SER A 356 -0.13 -18.93 -30.81
CA SER A 356 0.82 -18.67 -29.72
C SER A 356 0.92 -17.18 -29.44
N TYR A 357 1.22 -16.86 -28.20
CA TYR A 357 1.39 -15.48 -27.75
C TYR A 357 2.56 -15.40 -26.79
N LYS A 358 3.42 -14.40 -26.97
CA LYS A 358 4.50 -14.08 -26.06
C LYS A 358 4.59 -12.58 -25.90
N SER A 359 4.63 -12.10 -24.65
CA SER A 359 4.84 -10.69 -24.33
C SER A 359 5.86 -10.56 -23.21
N ASP A 360 6.96 -9.89 -23.53
CA ASP A 360 8.03 -9.53 -22.59
C ASP A 360 7.94 -8.03 -22.33
N PHE A 361 7.58 -7.66 -21.13
CA PHE A 361 7.48 -6.26 -20.66
C PHE A 361 8.44 -6.03 -19.52
N SER A 362 9.19 -4.95 -19.58
CA SER A 362 10.04 -4.48 -18.50
C SER A 362 9.92 -2.97 -18.38
N SER A 363 9.79 -2.48 -17.14
CA SER A 363 9.72 -1.06 -16.82
C SER A 363 10.66 -0.72 -15.68
N PHE A 364 11.44 0.33 -15.88
CA PHE A 364 12.26 0.95 -14.84
C PHE A 364 11.78 2.38 -14.64
N LYS A 365 11.34 2.70 -13.41
CA LYS A 365 10.77 3.99 -13.06
C LYS A 365 11.54 4.64 -11.92
N MET A 366 11.87 5.90 -12.07
CA MET A 366 12.36 6.77 -11.00
C MET A 366 11.32 7.87 -10.75
N ALA A 367 11.04 8.16 -9.49
CA ALA A 367 10.07 9.19 -9.15
C ALA A 367 10.46 9.96 -7.88
N GLY A 368 10.14 11.25 -7.86
CA GLY A 368 10.33 12.13 -6.74
C GLY A 368 9.05 12.89 -6.42
N LYS A 369 8.78 13.09 -5.14
CA LYS A 369 7.62 13.83 -4.63
C LYS A 369 8.04 14.70 -3.47
N TRP A 370 7.53 15.92 -3.45
CA TRP A 370 7.80 16.92 -2.43
C TRP A 370 6.49 17.56 -1.97
N ASN A 371 6.27 17.60 -0.67
CA ASN A 371 5.15 18.27 -0.04
C ASN A 371 5.69 19.31 0.93
N LEU A 372 5.34 20.55 0.72
CA LEU A 372 5.70 21.66 1.58
C LEU A 372 4.42 22.21 2.23
N LYS A 373 4.29 22.07 3.55
CA LYS A 373 3.16 22.61 4.33
C LYS A 373 3.56 23.91 5.01
N PHE A 374 2.70 24.90 4.85
CA PHE A 374 2.85 26.22 5.46
C PHE A 374 2.01 26.34 6.73
N SER A 375 2.30 27.36 7.55
CA SER A 375 1.53 27.65 8.75
C SER A 375 0.08 28.03 8.41
N ASN A 376 -0.81 27.89 9.39
CA ASN A 376 -2.24 28.21 9.22
C ASN A 376 -2.53 29.69 8.97
N HIS A 377 -1.56 30.58 9.15
CA HIS A 377 -1.68 32.02 8.86
C HIS A 377 -1.32 32.38 7.42
N SER A 378 -0.68 31.48 6.68
CA SER A 378 -0.36 31.69 5.28
C SER A 378 -1.58 31.44 4.41
N TRP A 379 -1.80 32.25 3.39
CA TRP A 379 -2.82 31.99 2.36
C TRP A 379 -2.46 30.82 1.42
N ILE A 380 -1.16 30.51 1.27
CA ILE A 380 -0.71 29.26 0.69
C ILE A 380 -0.65 28.21 1.80
N ARG A 381 -1.44 27.17 1.73
CA ARG A 381 -1.49 26.09 2.73
C ARG A 381 -0.49 25.00 2.46
N GLU A 382 -0.39 24.60 1.22
CA GLU A 382 0.42 23.48 0.84
C GLU A 382 0.86 23.59 -0.63
N ILE A 383 2.09 23.18 -0.91
CA ILE A 383 2.63 23.01 -2.27
C ILE A 383 3.03 21.56 -2.42
N HIS A 384 2.53 20.91 -3.47
CA HIS A 384 2.92 19.58 -3.89
C HIS A 384 3.66 19.68 -5.21
N ALA A 385 4.79 19.02 -5.33
CA ALA A 385 5.49 18.82 -6.58
C ALA A 385 5.78 17.33 -6.74
N ALA A 386 5.67 16.82 -7.96
CA ALA A 386 6.04 15.45 -8.26
C ALA A 386 6.64 15.36 -9.66
N THR A 387 7.63 14.49 -9.81
CA THR A 387 8.24 14.18 -11.11
C THR A 387 8.48 12.68 -11.21
N SER A 388 8.37 12.14 -12.41
CA SER A 388 8.76 10.76 -12.67
C SER A 388 9.28 10.59 -14.08
N VAL A 389 10.19 9.63 -14.23
CA VAL A 389 10.69 9.16 -15.52
C VAL A 389 10.57 7.64 -15.53
N SER A 390 9.99 7.09 -16.58
CA SER A 390 9.81 5.65 -16.75
C SER A 390 10.30 5.23 -18.13
N TRP A 391 11.27 4.35 -18.16
CA TRP A 391 11.74 3.68 -19.37
C TRP A 391 11.09 2.30 -19.42
N GLN A 392 10.55 1.96 -20.59
CA GLN A 392 9.91 0.68 -20.79
C GLN A 392 10.52 -0.02 -22.00
N TRP A 393 10.50 -1.33 -21.98
CA TRP A 393 10.87 -2.22 -23.08
C TRP A 393 9.76 -3.22 -23.23
N GLU A 394 9.19 -3.25 -24.43
CA GLU A 394 8.05 -4.09 -24.76
C GLU A 394 8.35 -4.89 -26.00
N LYS A 395 8.25 -6.19 -25.89
CA LYS A 395 8.37 -7.10 -27.05
C LYS A 395 7.21 -8.06 -27.04
N MET A 396 6.38 -7.99 -28.07
CA MET A 396 5.24 -8.87 -28.23
C MET A 396 5.34 -9.63 -29.55
N ARG A 397 5.04 -10.92 -29.50
CA ARG A 397 4.91 -11.76 -30.68
C ARG A 397 3.64 -12.58 -30.56
N GLU A 398 2.76 -12.44 -31.54
CA GLU A 398 1.53 -13.23 -31.67
C GLU A 398 1.53 -13.98 -32.96
N THR A 399 1.21 -15.27 -32.94
CA THR A 399 0.92 -16.08 -34.09
C THR A 399 -0.52 -16.56 -34.00
N LYS A 400 -1.31 -16.35 -35.01
CA LYS A 400 -2.74 -16.64 -35.01
C LYS A 400 -3.20 -17.25 -36.34
N SER A 401 -4.03 -18.26 -36.24
CA SER A 401 -4.76 -18.79 -37.38
C SER A 401 -5.98 -17.94 -37.70
N VAL A 402 -6.07 -17.45 -38.89
CA VAL A 402 -7.16 -16.60 -39.37
C VAL A 402 -7.96 -17.39 -40.41
N SER A 403 -9.29 -17.42 -40.20
CA SER A 403 -10.24 -17.97 -41.17
C SER A 403 -11.14 -16.86 -41.72
N LEU A 404 -11.16 -16.66 -42.99
CA LEU A 404 -11.98 -15.68 -43.68
C LEU A 404 -13.22 -16.33 -44.28
N ASN A 405 -14.37 -15.63 -44.22
CA ASN A 405 -15.59 -16.12 -44.89
C ASN A 405 -15.49 -16.05 -46.42
N ARG A 406 -14.63 -15.18 -46.95
CA ARG A 406 -14.32 -15.02 -48.35
C ARG A 406 -12.87 -14.55 -48.52
N PRO A 407 -12.23 -14.80 -49.67
CA PRO A 407 -10.93 -14.24 -49.99
C PRO A 407 -10.97 -12.71 -49.84
N ALA A 408 -9.94 -12.14 -49.25
CA ALA A 408 -9.80 -10.70 -49.09
C ALA A 408 -8.59 -10.21 -49.90
N ALA A 409 -8.81 -9.12 -50.66
CA ALA A 409 -7.72 -8.42 -51.32
C ALA A 409 -7.05 -7.49 -50.30
N ILE A 410 -5.74 -7.52 -50.23
CA ILE A 410 -4.94 -6.61 -49.40
C ILE A 410 -4.10 -5.74 -50.33
N ALA A 411 -4.14 -4.40 -50.14
CA ALA A 411 -3.24 -3.51 -50.84
C ALA A 411 -1.80 -3.75 -50.44
N THR A 412 -0.90 -3.71 -51.42
CA THR A 412 0.54 -3.89 -51.24
C THR A 412 1.26 -2.56 -50.90
N GLN A 413 0.52 -1.44 -50.97
CA GLN A 413 1.02 -0.10 -50.76
C GLN A 413 0.15 0.64 -49.72
N THR A 414 0.75 1.55 -48.99
CA THR A 414 0.08 2.40 -47.99
C THR A 414 -0.42 3.72 -48.56
N GLU A 415 -0.03 4.09 -49.79
CA GLU A 415 -0.45 5.30 -50.43
C GLU A 415 -1.81 5.12 -51.12
N THR A 416 -2.59 6.20 -51.20
CA THR A 416 -3.88 6.20 -51.88
C THR A 416 -3.67 6.22 -53.40
N GLY A 417 -4.16 5.20 -54.07
CA GLY A 417 -4.04 5.07 -55.53
C GLY A 417 -4.35 3.65 -56.02
N GLU A 418 -4.20 3.42 -57.31
CA GLU A 418 -4.28 2.08 -57.88
C GLU A 418 -2.95 1.34 -57.59
N SER A 419 -3.06 0.17 -57.05
CA SER A 419 -1.89 -0.70 -56.75
C SER A 419 -2.24 -2.16 -56.91
N ASP A 420 -1.22 -2.96 -57.12
CA ASP A 420 -1.39 -4.40 -57.13
C ASP A 420 -1.83 -4.90 -55.76
N GLY A 421 -2.81 -5.77 -55.71
CA GLY A 421 -3.33 -6.39 -54.51
C GLY A 421 -2.95 -7.84 -54.41
N ILE A 422 -2.78 -8.37 -53.20
CA ILE A 422 -2.61 -9.77 -52.92
C ILE A 422 -3.92 -10.32 -52.35
N TYR A 423 -4.38 -11.47 -52.91
CA TYR A 423 -5.52 -12.15 -52.34
C TYR A 423 -5.07 -13.12 -51.25
N LEU A 424 -5.58 -12.94 -50.05
CA LEU A 424 -5.39 -13.87 -48.96
C LEU A 424 -6.24 -15.14 -49.17
N PRO A 425 -5.71 -16.33 -48.90
CA PRO A 425 -6.50 -17.56 -48.89
C PRO A 425 -7.55 -17.52 -47.77
N TYR A 426 -8.54 -18.44 -47.82
CA TYR A 426 -9.57 -18.55 -46.78
C TYR A 426 -8.99 -18.80 -45.39
N ASN A 427 -7.88 -19.57 -45.32
CA ASN A 427 -7.19 -19.85 -44.08
C ASN A 427 -5.71 -19.51 -44.24
N TYR A 428 -5.19 -18.74 -43.30
CA TYR A 428 -3.77 -18.41 -43.26
C TYR A 428 -3.30 -18.22 -41.80
N VAL A 429 -2.00 -18.28 -41.62
CA VAL A 429 -1.38 -17.96 -40.32
C VAL A 429 -0.81 -16.56 -40.37
N ALA A 430 -1.31 -15.70 -39.49
CA ALA A 430 -0.81 -14.34 -39.30
C ALA A 430 0.22 -14.33 -38.18
N GLN A 431 1.31 -13.60 -38.37
CA GLN A 431 2.28 -13.31 -37.32
C GLN A 431 2.42 -11.81 -37.15
N MET A 432 2.35 -11.38 -35.92
CA MET A 432 2.56 -9.97 -35.52
C MET A 432 3.73 -9.91 -34.55
N GLU A 433 4.63 -8.98 -34.76
CA GLU A 433 5.73 -8.69 -33.86
C GLU A 433 5.76 -7.19 -33.58
N ILE A 434 5.85 -6.83 -32.31
CA ILE A 434 5.92 -5.45 -31.82
C ILE A 434 7.14 -5.34 -30.93
N ASP A 435 7.98 -4.33 -31.18
CA ASP A 435 9.13 -3.96 -30.37
C ASP A 435 9.01 -2.47 -30.01
N GLY A 436 8.73 -2.16 -28.76
CA GLY A 436 8.50 -0.82 -28.24
C GLY A 436 9.48 -0.44 -27.15
N LYS A 437 9.88 0.83 -27.13
CA LYS A 437 10.77 1.40 -26.11
C LYS A 437 10.24 2.76 -25.63
N PRO A 438 9.01 2.79 -25.10
CA PRO A 438 8.41 4.06 -24.67
C PRO A 438 9.19 4.67 -23.48
N LEU A 439 9.31 5.99 -23.52
CA LEU A 439 9.82 6.83 -22.44
C LEU A 439 8.69 7.75 -21.98
N TYR A 440 8.35 7.67 -20.71
CA TYR A 440 7.36 8.56 -20.12
C TYR A 440 8.01 9.51 -19.12
N VAL A 441 7.66 10.77 -19.20
CA VAL A 441 8.07 11.79 -18.24
C VAL A 441 6.83 12.50 -17.73
N THR A 442 6.66 12.55 -16.43
CA THR A 442 5.55 13.28 -15.80
C THR A 442 6.12 14.31 -14.84
N VAL A 443 5.64 15.55 -14.96
CA VAL A 443 5.94 16.64 -14.03
C VAL A 443 4.64 17.26 -13.59
N SER A 444 4.42 17.37 -12.29
CA SER A 444 3.22 18.00 -11.74
C SER A 444 3.56 18.93 -10.58
N ALA A 445 2.82 20.04 -10.50
CA ALA A 445 2.87 20.97 -9.38
C ALA A 445 1.46 21.39 -9.01
N ARG A 446 1.14 21.38 -7.71
CA ARG A 446 -0.18 21.75 -7.19
C ARG A 446 -0.02 22.58 -5.93
N THR A 447 -0.93 23.55 -5.75
CA THR A 447 -0.99 24.36 -4.55
C THR A 447 -2.40 24.45 -4.01
N HIS A 448 -2.51 24.44 -2.69
CA HIS A 448 -3.76 24.69 -1.96
C HIS A 448 -3.72 26.09 -1.36
N LEU A 449 -4.64 26.93 -1.79
CA LEU A 449 -4.81 28.28 -1.32
C LEU A 449 -6.03 28.36 -0.37
N ALA A 450 -5.91 29.12 0.71
CA ALA A 450 -7.03 29.43 1.59
C ALA A 450 -6.93 30.90 2.00
N PHE A 451 -7.92 31.70 1.61
CA PHE A 451 -7.95 33.15 1.87
C PHE A 451 -9.35 33.62 2.21
N PRO A 452 -9.49 34.62 3.09
CA PRO A 452 -10.77 35.24 3.38
C PRO A 452 -11.15 36.22 2.24
N LEU A 453 -12.40 36.15 1.80
CA LEU A 453 -12.97 37.11 0.85
C LEU A 453 -14.40 37.42 1.27
N GLY A 454 -14.71 38.68 1.57
CA GLY A 454 -16.07 39.09 1.95
C GLY A 454 -16.62 38.41 3.22
N GLY A 455 -15.75 38.08 4.21
CA GLY A 455 -16.15 37.38 5.44
C GLY A 455 -16.28 35.85 5.29
N LEU A 456 -16.12 35.31 4.08
CA LEU A 456 -16.16 33.88 3.79
C LEU A 456 -14.73 33.31 3.68
N GLN A 457 -14.54 32.07 4.16
CA GLN A 457 -13.31 31.31 3.98
C GLN A 457 -13.32 30.61 2.62
N ASN A 458 -12.50 31.08 1.70
CA ASN A 458 -12.39 30.48 0.37
C ASN A 458 -11.21 29.51 0.31
N ARG A 459 -11.40 28.41 -0.41
CA ARG A 459 -10.35 27.44 -0.70
C ARG A 459 -10.26 27.25 -2.21
N MET A 460 -9.06 27.31 -2.74
CA MET A 460 -8.79 27.15 -4.16
C MET A 460 -7.62 26.19 -4.36
N ASN A 461 -7.75 25.29 -5.32
CA ASN A 461 -6.71 24.37 -5.73
C ASN A 461 -6.27 24.74 -7.15
N LEU A 462 -4.99 24.99 -7.33
CA LEU A 462 -4.37 25.23 -8.62
C LEU A 462 -3.34 24.14 -8.88
N GLY A 463 -3.24 23.69 -10.11
CA GLY A 463 -2.24 22.70 -10.49
C GLY A 463 -1.96 22.68 -11.97
N VAL A 464 -0.77 22.21 -12.30
CA VAL A 464 -0.30 21.96 -13.66
C VAL A 464 0.29 20.55 -13.66
N GLU A 465 -0.06 19.79 -14.68
CA GLU A 465 0.53 18.47 -14.96
C GLU A 465 0.94 18.42 -16.44
N TRP A 466 2.16 17.97 -16.66
CA TRP A 466 2.71 17.77 -18.00
C TRP A 466 3.18 16.31 -18.12
N ASN A 467 2.77 15.66 -19.18
CA ASN A 467 3.09 14.27 -19.52
C ASN A 467 3.69 14.23 -20.93
N TYR A 468 4.77 13.45 -21.06
CA TYR A 468 5.45 13.17 -22.31
C TYR A 468 5.61 11.66 -22.48
#